data_9de5c4ae04a558f899a91ec095b5c284
#
_entry.id   9de5c4ae04a558f899a91ec095b5c284
#
_cell.length_a   1.000
_cell.length_b   1.000
_cell.length_c   1.000
_cell.angle_alpha   90.00
_cell.angle_beta   90.00
_cell.angle_gamma   90.00
#
_symmetry.space_group_name_H-M   'P 1'
#
loop_
_entity.id
_entity.type
_entity.pdbx_description
1 polymer ?
#
loop_
_entity_poly.entity_id
_entity_poly.type
_entity_poly.pdbx_seq_one_letter_code
_entity_poly.pdbx_strand_id
1 'polypeptide(L)'
;MGLKCDSCHRNADPGEFMGFPAESFCMSCHQVIKADSPHIAKLAAAARDKKPIPWVRVYQLPKYVYFSHRVHTAAGTSCETCHGPVRERDVMTREVVHNMKSCMACHAATKARNDCMACHEEH
;
A
#
# COMPACT_ATOMS: atom_id res chain seq x y z
N MET A 1 -11.47 -15.13 -0.73
CA MET A 1 -11.05 -14.92 0.66
C MET A 1 -11.20 -13.44 1.00
N GLY A 2 -11.90 -13.09 2.08
CA GLY A 2 -12.11 -11.70 2.49
C GLY A 2 -10.92 -11.09 3.27
N LEU A 3 -9.68 -11.30 2.81
CA LEU A 3 -8.49 -10.75 3.47
C LEU A 3 -8.51 -9.22 3.39
N LYS A 4 -8.17 -8.55 4.48
CA LYS A 4 -7.95 -7.11 4.51
C LYS A 4 -6.58 -6.78 3.91
N CYS A 5 -6.40 -5.54 3.43
CA CYS A 5 -5.13 -5.09 2.86
C CYS A 5 -3.97 -5.18 3.86
N ASP A 6 -4.23 -4.84 5.11
CA ASP A 6 -3.30 -4.91 6.24
C ASP A 6 -2.91 -6.34 6.65
N SER A 7 -3.64 -7.36 6.19
CA SER A 7 -3.22 -8.75 6.37
C SER A 7 -1.87 -9.04 5.71
N CYS A 8 -1.57 -8.33 4.61
CA CYS A 8 -0.31 -8.43 3.87
C CYS A 8 0.56 -7.17 4.02
N HIS A 9 -0.05 -5.99 3.99
CA HIS A 9 0.64 -4.70 4.10
C HIS A 9 0.64 -4.22 5.55
N ARG A 10 1.60 -4.68 6.36
CA ARG A 10 1.58 -4.53 7.83
C ARG A 10 2.34 -3.33 8.38
N ASN A 11 3.15 -2.66 7.56
CA ASN A 11 4.08 -1.64 8.03
C ASN A 11 3.46 -0.23 8.01
N ALA A 12 2.25 -0.09 8.59
CA ALA A 12 1.65 1.24 8.74
C ALA A 12 2.43 2.14 9.72
N ASP A 13 3.18 1.53 10.65
CA ASP A 13 4.03 2.21 11.61
C ASP A 13 5.50 1.80 11.39
N PRO A 14 6.44 2.72 11.23
CA PRO A 14 6.38 4.17 11.47
C PRO A 14 5.80 5.02 10.35
N GLY A 15 5.30 4.46 9.23
CA GLY A 15 4.41 5.29 8.56
C GLY A 15 4.34 5.48 7.06
N GLU A 16 5.33 5.94 6.34
CA GLU A 16 5.15 6.32 4.94
C GLU A 16 4.92 5.10 4.03
N PHE A 17 5.60 4.01 4.30
CA PHE A 17 5.64 2.85 3.42
C PHE A 17 5.06 1.60 4.10
N MET A 18 3.94 1.12 3.58
CA MET A 18 3.30 -0.10 4.11
C MET A 18 4.09 -1.39 3.84
N GLY A 19 4.95 -1.37 2.83
CA GLY A 19 5.80 -2.50 2.48
C GLY A 19 5.06 -3.67 1.83
N PHE A 20 5.85 -4.68 1.49
CA PHE A 20 5.39 -5.98 1.03
C PHE A 20 5.90 -7.06 1.99
N PRO A 21 5.11 -8.10 2.25
CA PRO A 21 5.60 -9.24 3.01
C PRO A 21 6.67 -9.99 2.22
N ALA A 22 7.52 -10.72 2.92
CA ALA A 22 8.47 -11.63 2.28
C ALA A 22 7.73 -12.72 1.48
N GLU A 23 8.37 -13.22 0.44
CA GLU A 23 7.81 -14.25 -0.46
C GLU A 23 7.41 -15.52 0.31
N SER A 24 8.14 -15.86 1.35
CA SER A 24 7.83 -16.99 2.24
C SER A 24 6.48 -16.82 2.95
N PHE A 25 6.11 -15.59 3.30
CA PHE A 25 4.79 -15.30 3.87
C PHE A 25 3.68 -15.54 2.85
N CYS A 26 3.87 -15.11 1.60
CA CYS A 26 2.92 -15.38 0.53
C CYS A 26 2.76 -16.90 0.31
N MET A 27 3.85 -17.64 0.33
CA MET A 27 3.88 -19.09 0.13
C MET A 27 3.21 -19.86 1.26
N SER A 28 2.99 -19.29 2.45
CA SER A 28 2.24 -19.97 3.50
C SER A 28 0.81 -20.38 3.08
N CYS A 29 0.23 -19.66 2.12
CA CYS A 29 -1.07 -19.99 1.52
C CYS A 29 -0.94 -20.48 0.08
N HIS A 30 -0.06 -19.86 -0.71
CA HIS A 30 0.05 -20.12 -2.14
C HIS A 30 0.74 -21.44 -2.51
N GLN A 31 1.32 -22.15 -1.55
CA GLN A 31 1.73 -23.54 -1.76
C GLN A 31 0.54 -24.48 -2.06
N VAL A 32 -0.68 -24.08 -1.71
CA VAL A 32 -1.92 -24.85 -1.94
C VAL A 32 -2.89 -24.05 -2.80
N ILE A 33 -3.04 -22.75 -2.56
CA ILE A 33 -3.99 -21.88 -3.24
C ILE A 33 -3.39 -21.38 -4.54
N LYS A 34 -4.03 -21.70 -5.69
CA LYS A 34 -3.57 -21.37 -7.05
C LYS A 34 -2.14 -21.83 -7.32
N ALA A 35 -1.73 -22.96 -6.78
CA ALA A 35 -0.37 -23.49 -6.91
C ALA A 35 0.04 -23.77 -8.36
N ASP A 36 -0.93 -24.00 -9.24
CA ASP A 36 -0.76 -24.23 -10.68
C ASP A 36 -0.59 -22.94 -11.50
N SER A 37 -0.77 -21.76 -10.88
CA SER A 37 -0.61 -20.48 -11.57
C SER A 37 0.85 -20.20 -11.92
N PRO A 38 1.16 -19.75 -13.16
CA PRO A 38 2.52 -19.35 -13.55
C PRO A 38 3.08 -18.19 -12.73
N HIS A 39 2.19 -17.35 -12.19
CA HIS A 39 2.59 -16.27 -11.29
C HIS A 39 3.01 -16.80 -9.92
N ILE A 40 2.31 -17.81 -9.42
CA ILE A 40 2.68 -18.48 -8.16
C ILE A 40 3.96 -19.29 -8.33
N ALA A 41 4.19 -19.90 -9.49
CA ALA A 41 5.46 -20.57 -9.77
C ALA A 41 6.66 -19.59 -9.69
N LYS A 42 6.51 -18.35 -10.18
CA LYS A 42 7.55 -17.31 -10.04
C LYS A 42 7.76 -16.91 -8.58
N LEU A 43 6.67 -16.75 -7.82
CA LEU A 43 6.71 -16.43 -6.40
C LEU A 43 7.42 -17.57 -5.61
N ALA A 44 7.09 -18.83 -5.90
CA ALA A 44 7.70 -19.98 -5.27
C ALA A 44 9.21 -20.08 -5.57
N ALA A 45 9.62 -19.78 -6.81
CA ALA A 45 11.03 -19.71 -7.18
C ALA A 45 11.76 -18.60 -6.40
N ALA A 46 11.16 -17.39 -6.30
CA ALA A 46 11.73 -16.29 -5.56
C ALA A 46 11.90 -16.64 -4.06
N ALA A 47 10.88 -17.26 -3.46
CA ALA A 47 10.92 -17.71 -2.07
C ALA A 47 12.01 -18.77 -1.84
N ARG A 48 12.11 -19.78 -2.71
CA ARG A 48 13.14 -20.83 -2.64
C ARG A 48 14.55 -20.27 -2.77
N ASP A 49 14.75 -19.39 -3.73
CA ASP A 49 16.05 -18.84 -4.09
C ASP A 49 16.44 -17.66 -3.17
N LYS A 50 15.56 -17.29 -2.24
CA LYS A 50 15.70 -16.12 -1.33
C LYS A 50 15.99 -14.82 -2.09
N LYS A 51 15.41 -14.67 -3.26
CA LYS A 51 15.53 -13.48 -4.11
C LYS A 51 14.25 -12.67 -4.03
N PRO A 52 14.28 -11.44 -3.50
CA PRO A 52 13.10 -10.58 -3.45
C PRO A 52 12.51 -10.33 -4.83
N ILE A 53 11.19 -10.35 -4.92
CA ILE A 53 10.50 -9.94 -6.15
C ILE A 53 10.72 -8.44 -6.35
N PRO A 54 11.15 -7.99 -7.55
CA PRO A 54 11.35 -6.57 -7.84
C PRO A 54 10.00 -5.87 -8.06
N TRP A 55 9.30 -5.59 -6.94
CA TRP A 55 8.02 -4.90 -6.99
C TRP A 55 8.12 -3.51 -7.58
N VAL A 56 7.24 -3.18 -8.52
CA VAL A 56 7.13 -1.84 -9.09
C VAL A 56 6.26 -0.98 -8.20
N ARG A 57 6.81 0.14 -7.70
CA ARG A 57 6.07 1.10 -6.88
C ARG A 57 5.16 1.95 -7.77
N VAL A 58 3.85 1.79 -7.61
CA VAL A 58 2.83 2.51 -8.40
C VAL A 58 2.57 3.91 -7.84
N TYR A 59 2.46 4.05 -6.52
CA TYR A 59 2.25 5.31 -5.83
C TYR A 59 3.52 5.77 -5.13
N GLN A 60 3.92 7.00 -5.37
CA GLN A 60 5.06 7.64 -4.74
C GLN A 60 4.79 9.12 -4.55
N LEU A 61 5.00 9.61 -3.35
CA LEU A 61 4.99 11.04 -3.02
C LEU A 61 6.41 11.61 -3.15
N PRO A 62 6.55 12.93 -3.42
CA PRO A 62 7.84 13.60 -3.34
C PRO A 62 8.44 13.51 -1.94
N LYS A 63 9.77 13.50 -1.85
CA LYS A 63 10.49 13.34 -0.56
C LYS A 63 10.24 14.46 0.45
N TYR A 64 9.78 15.61 0.00
CA TYR A 64 9.45 16.75 0.84
C TYR A 64 7.99 16.74 1.34
N VAL A 65 7.27 15.64 1.09
CA VAL A 65 5.91 15.42 1.60
C VAL A 65 5.97 14.29 2.60
N TYR A 66 5.71 14.59 3.85
CA TYR A 66 5.64 13.62 4.94
C TYR A 66 4.23 13.06 5.05
N PHE A 67 4.13 11.76 4.91
CA PHE A 67 2.85 11.06 4.91
C PHE A 67 2.92 9.86 5.85
N SER A 68 1.91 9.69 6.67
CA SER A 68 1.79 8.54 7.57
C SER A 68 0.52 7.74 7.29
N HIS A 69 0.66 6.49 6.86
CA HIS A 69 -0.45 5.56 6.76
C HIS A 69 -1.13 5.34 8.11
N ARG A 70 -0.35 5.26 9.20
CA ARG A 70 -0.86 5.06 10.56
C ARG A 70 -1.89 6.10 10.94
N VAL A 71 -1.61 7.38 10.70
CA VAL A 71 -2.52 8.48 11.05
C VAL A 71 -3.83 8.38 10.26
N HIS A 72 -3.73 8.09 8.96
CA HIS A 72 -4.91 7.99 8.08
C HIS A 72 -5.76 6.75 8.40
N THR A 73 -5.15 5.61 8.64
CA THR A 73 -5.86 4.37 9.01
C THR A 73 -6.49 4.49 10.40
N ALA A 74 -5.82 5.11 11.36
CA ALA A 74 -6.36 5.40 12.68
C ALA A 74 -7.56 6.36 12.62
N ALA A 75 -7.57 7.29 11.65
CA ALA A 75 -8.71 8.18 11.38
C ALA A 75 -9.85 7.48 10.60
N GLY A 76 -9.76 6.17 10.33
CA GLY A 76 -10.79 5.40 9.65
C GLY A 76 -10.82 5.56 8.13
N THR A 77 -9.79 6.16 7.52
CA THR A 77 -9.69 6.27 6.06
C THR A 77 -9.49 4.90 5.43
N SER A 78 -10.33 4.51 4.48
CA SER A 78 -10.17 3.24 3.79
C SER A 78 -8.99 3.28 2.81
N CYS A 79 -8.34 2.14 2.61
CA CYS A 79 -7.22 2.00 1.68
C CYS A 79 -7.63 2.40 0.25
N GLU A 80 -8.85 2.05 -0.15
CA GLU A 80 -9.38 2.30 -1.49
C GLU A 80 -9.63 3.79 -1.77
N THR A 81 -9.82 4.61 -0.74
CA THR A 81 -9.94 6.07 -0.89
C THR A 81 -8.72 6.66 -1.62
N CYS A 82 -7.53 6.11 -1.34
CA CYS A 82 -6.27 6.58 -1.94
C CYS A 82 -5.73 5.64 -3.01
N HIS A 83 -6.04 4.36 -2.96
CA HIS A 83 -5.48 3.36 -3.87
C HIS A 83 -6.45 2.87 -4.94
N GLY A 84 -7.73 3.30 -4.90
CA GLY A 84 -8.76 2.82 -5.81
C GLY A 84 -9.19 1.38 -5.48
N PRO A 85 -10.06 0.78 -6.30
CA PRO A 85 -10.63 -0.54 -6.06
C PRO A 85 -9.63 -1.66 -6.43
N VAL A 86 -8.51 -1.73 -5.71
CA VAL A 86 -7.38 -2.64 -5.97
C VAL A 86 -7.82 -4.11 -6.11
N ARG A 87 -8.84 -4.53 -5.35
CA ARG A 87 -9.35 -5.91 -5.36
C ARG A 87 -9.98 -6.32 -6.69
N GLU A 88 -10.38 -5.35 -7.49
CA GLU A 88 -11.03 -5.54 -8.79
C GLU A 88 -10.03 -5.48 -9.94
N ARG A 89 -8.74 -5.36 -9.63
CA ARG A 89 -7.67 -5.18 -10.63
C ARG A 89 -6.73 -6.37 -10.68
N ASP A 90 -6.47 -6.84 -11.87
CA ASP A 90 -5.41 -7.83 -12.12
C ASP A 90 -4.02 -7.20 -12.07
N VAL A 91 -3.93 -5.92 -12.49
CA VAL A 91 -2.69 -5.13 -12.46
C VAL A 91 -2.98 -3.77 -11.83
N MET A 92 -2.19 -3.40 -10.82
CA MET A 92 -2.28 -2.09 -10.19
C MET A 92 -1.82 -0.99 -11.13
N THR A 93 -2.65 0.05 -11.27
CA THR A 93 -2.31 1.30 -11.94
C THR A 93 -2.63 2.48 -11.03
N ARG A 94 -2.10 3.67 -11.37
CA ARG A 94 -2.44 4.88 -10.64
C ARG A 94 -3.82 5.38 -11.07
N GLU A 95 -4.85 5.04 -10.31
CA GLU A 95 -6.23 5.46 -10.57
C GLU A 95 -6.60 6.73 -9.78
N VAL A 96 -6.06 6.89 -8.58
CA VAL A 96 -6.30 8.06 -7.73
C VAL A 96 -5.13 9.02 -7.82
N VAL A 97 -5.43 10.29 -8.05
CA VAL A 97 -4.41 11.34 -8.15
C VAL A 97 -4.01 11.81 -6.77
N HIS A 98 -2.72 11.63 -6.43
CA HIS A 98 -2.12 12.15 -5.21
C HIS A 98 -1.35 13.43 -5.54
N ASN A 99 -1.92 14.56 -5.19
CA ASN A 99 -1.29 15.87 -5.28
C ASN A 99 -1.79 16.76 -4.14
N MET A 100 -1.15 17.90 -3.96
CA MET A 100 -1.49 18.84 -2.90
C MET A 100 -2.99 19.22 -2.91
N LYS A 101 -3.57 19.46 -4.09
CA LYS A 101 -4.97 19.82 -4.24
C LYS A 101 -5.91 18.71 -3.74
N SER A 102 -5.66 17.45 -4.10
CA SER A 102 -6.51 16.32 -3.70
C SER A 102 -6.40 16.04 -2.21
N CYS A 103 -5.20 16.12 -1.64
CA CYS A 103 -4.99 15.93 -0.21
C CYS A 103 -5.66 17.04 0.60
N MET A 104 -5.46 18.31 0.23
CA MET A 104 -6.09 19.45 0.89
C MET A 104 -7.61 19.43 0.80
N ALA A 105 -8.18 19.00 -0.33
CA ALA A 105 -9.63 18.87 -0.48
C ALA A 105 -10.22 17.82 0.48
N CYS A 106 -9.55 16.66 0.61
CA CYS A 106 -9.96 15.62 1.55
C CYS A 106 -9.84 16.12 3.00
N HIS A 107 -8.71 16.73 3.38
CA HIS A 107 -8.51 17.30 4.71
C HIS A 107 -9.54 18.36 5.06
N ALA A 108 -9.90 19.24 4.11
CA ALA A 108 -10.96 20.23 4.32
C ALA A 108 -12.32 19.56 4.56
N ALA A 109 -12.66 18.54 3.77
CA ALA A 109 -13.93 17.81 3.90
C ALA A 109 -14.06 17.04 5.22
N THR A 110 -12.93 16.50 5.71
CA THR A 110 -12.86 15.70 6.95
C THR A 110 -12.52 16.55 8.18
N LYS A 111 -12.33 17.87 8.02
CA LYS A 111 -11.88 18.79 9.07
C LYS A 111 -10.54 18.40 9.71
N ALA A 112 -9.68 17.74 8.93
CA ALA A 112 -8.34 17.41 9.33
C ALA A 112 -7.41 18.64 9.19
N ARG A 113 -6.23 18.57 9.85
CA ARG A 113 -5.21 19.61 9.77
C ARG A 113 -4.82 19.85 8.29
N ASN A 114 -4.85 21.11 7.84
CA ASN A 114 -4.74 21.47 6.42
C ASN A 114 -3.83 22.71 6.18
N ASP A 115 -2.86 22.92 7.06
CA ASP A 115 -1.82 23.94 6.92
C ASP A 115 -0.58 23.35 6.22
N CYS A 116 0.36 24.20 5.82
CA CYS A 116 1.55 23.79 5.09
C CYS A 116 2.36 22.73 5.85
N MET A 117 2.51 22.90 7.15
CA MET A 117 3.33 22.03 8.00
C MET A 117 2.65 20.69 8.32
N ALA A 118 1.36 20.54 8.00
CA ALA A 118 0.68 19.24 8.11
C ALA A 118 1.27 18.16 7.18
N CYS A 119 1.91 18.59 6.10
CA CYS A 119 2.45 17.70 5.06
C CYS A 119 3.93 17.96 4.77
N HIS A 120 4.49 19.13 5.14
CA HIS A 120 5.84 19.54 4.78
C HIS A 120 6.80 19.64 5.99
N GLU A 121 6.39 19.17 7.15
CA GLU A 121 7.21 19.05 8.35
C GLU A 121 7.33 17.58 8.76
N GLU A 122 8.53 17.16 9.13
CA GLU A 122 8.77 15.84 9.69
C GLU A 122 8.25 15.77 11.12
N HIS A 123 7.49 14.74 11.45
CA HIS A 123 6.84 14.53 12.76
C HIS A 123 7.37 13.30 13.47
#